data_956ca5097d8bfc321b394dc954ca08c0
#
_entry.id   956ca5097d8bfc321b394dc954ca08c0
#
_cell.length_a   1.000
_cell.length_b   1.000
_cell.length_c   1.000
_cell.angle_alpha   90.00
_cell.angle_beta   90.00
_cell.angle_gamma   90.00
#
_symmetry.space_group_name_H-M   'P 1'
#
loop_
_entity.id
_entity.type
_entity.pdbx_description
1 polymer ?
#
loop_
_entity_poly.entity_id
_entity_poly.type
_entity_poly.pdbx_seq_one_letter_code
_entity_poly.pdbx_strand_id
1 'polypeptide(L)'
;YEDVKSVVRDEATGLFTVKTSGQNYETRSIIVATGASARYLGIPGEEGLVGHGLTACATCDGAFYRDVPVCVVGGGDSACEEAMFLTRFASRVYLIHRRDTLRASKIMAERTLSNEKIFPMWNSTIVSYKTDDKGELEAVMLKDIVEGDETELPVKCVFMAIGHTPNTSFLGDLVDRDDAGYIIRETGMMATRTPGLFAAGDVADPHYRQAISSAGMGCSAAIEAERYLLGL
;
A
#
# COMPACT_ATOMS: atom_id res chain seq x y z
N TYR A 1 9.49 -0.66 -21.90
CA TYR A 1 9.23 -0.04 -20.58
C TYR A 1 10.28 1.03 -20.32
N GLU A 2 9.87 2.19 -19.86
CA GLU A 2 10.74 3.31 -19.51
C GLU A 2 10.34 3.88 -18.15
N ASP A 3 11.33 4.16 -17.30
CA ASP A 3 11.07 4.81 -16.03
C ASP A 3 11.00 6.31 -16.20
N VAL A 4 9.96 6.96 -15.67
CA VAL A 4 9.89 8.42 -15.59
C VAL A 4 10.84 8.90 -14.49
N LYS A 5 11.75 9.79 -14.85
CA LYS A 5 12.76 10.36 -13.92
C LYS A 5 12.35 11.72 -13.39
N SER A 6 11.71 12.55 -14.22
CA SER A 6 11.16 13.85 -13.82
C SER A 6 10.12 14.37 -14.79
N VAL A 7 9.26 15.25 -14.29
CA VAL A 7 8.32 16.02 -15.08
C VAL A 7 8.56 17.50 -14.78
N VAL A 8 8.62 18.32 -15.82
CA VAL A 8 8.75 19.77 -15.73
C VAL A 8 7.67 20.41 -16.58
N ARG A 9 7.09 21.51 -16.11
CA ARG A 9 6.14 22.32 -16.89
C ARG A 9 6.78 23.65 -17.27
N ASP A 10 6.67 24.01 -18.53
CA ASP A 10 7.03 25.33 -19.01
C ASP A 10 5.84 26.28 -18.75
N GLU A 11 6.06 27.30 -17.94
CA GLU A 11 5.01 28.24 -17.53
C GLU A 11 4.56 29.17 -18.70
N ALA A 12 5.42 29.41 -19.67
CA ALA A 12 5.09 30.27 -20.80
C ALA A 12 4.20 29.56 -21.84
N THR A 13 4.48 28.29 -22.11
CA THR A 13 3.75 27.50 -23.12
C THR A 13 2.68 26.59 -22.51
N GLY A 14 2.79 26.29 -21.23
CA GLY A 14 1.95 25.29 -20.51
C GLY A 14 2.28 23.84 -20.86
N LEU A 15 3.32 23.60 -21.68
CA LEU A 15 3.72 22.25 -22.07
C LEU A 15 4.49 21.54 -20.94
N PHE A 16 4.29 20.25 -20.85
CA PHE A 16 5.06 19.37 -19.97
C PHE A 16 6.18 18.69 -20.76
N THR A 17 7.36 18.62 -20.14
CA THR A 17 8.45 17.76 -20.58
C THR A 17 8.57 16.59 -19.60
N VAL A 18 8.31 15.37 -20.06
CA VAL A 18 8.49 14.12 -19.30
C VAL A 18 9.83 13.53 -19.68
N LYS A 19 10.75 13.46 -18.70
CA LYS A 19 12.07 12.83 -18.87
C LYS A 19 12.01 11.39 -18.39
N THR A 20 12.38 10.47 -19.27
CA THR A 20 12.42 9.04 -18.96
C THR A 20 13.85 8.49 -18.95
N SER A 21 14.00 7.20 -18.69
CA SER A 21 15.28 6.50 -18.85
C SER A 21 15.73 6.38 -20.30
N GLY A 22 14.81 6.50 -21.28
CA GLY A 22 15.09 6.39 -22.71
C GLY A 22 15.19 7.74 -23.41
N GLN A 23 14.14 8.55 -23.34
CA GLN A 23 14.05 9.83 -24.07
C GLN A 23 13.17 10.86 -23.34
N ASN A 24 13.03 12.04 -23.93
CA ASN A 24 12.13 13.07 -23.43
C ASN A 24 10.87 13.12 -24.30
N TYR A 25 9.72 13.36 -23.67
CA TYR A 25 8.44 13.55 -24.33
C TYR A 25 7.88 14.93 -23.99
N GLU A 26 7.31 15.61 -24.97
CA GLU A 26 6.54 16.84 -24.76
C GLU A 26 5.04 16.54 -24.87
N THR A 27 4.24 17.11 -23.97
CA THR A 27 2.79 16.91 -23.96
C THR A 27 2.05 18.09 -23.34
N ARG A 28 0.77 18.25 -23.70
CA ARG A 28 -0.14 19.26 -23.11
C ARG A 28 -0.87 18.75 -21.88
N SER A 29 -0.91 17.44 -21.67
CA SER A 29 -1.64 16.82 -20.55
C SER A 29 -0.93 15.57 -20.06
N ILE A 30 -1.03 15.29 -18.74
CA ILE A 30 -0.48 14.11 -18.09
C ILE A 30 -1.54 13.51 -17.15
N ILE A 31 -1.70 12.19 -17.19
CA ILE A 31 -2.41 11.43 -16.18
C ILE A 31 -1.38 10.62 -15.38
N VAL A 32 -1.27 10.91 -14.09
CA VAL A 32 -0.40 10.18 -13.16
C VAL A 32 -1.19 9.00 -12.60
N ALA A 33 -0.77 7.79 -12.97
CA ALA A 33 -1.39 6.53 -12.53
C ALA A 33 -0.32 5.54 -12.04
N THR A 34 0.66 6.05 -11.29
CA THR A 34 1.88 5.33 -10.88
C THR A 34 1.69 4.46 -9.64
N GLY A 35 0.51 4.52 -9.04
CA GLY A 35 0.16 3.71 -7.87
C GLY A 35 0.90 4.07 -6.59
N ALA A 36 0.86 3.15 -5.65
CA ALA A 36 1.56 3.23 -4.37
C ALA A 36 2.22 1.88 -4.07
N SER A 37 3.44 1.91 -3.58
CA SER A 37 4.19 0.71 -3.21
C SER A 37 3.92 0.34 -1.77
N ALA A 38 3.59 -0.92 -1.50
CA ALA A 38 3.48 -1.42 -0.14
C ALA A 38 4.83 -1.33 0.58
N ARG A 39 4.80 -1.05 1.87
CA ARG A 39 5.99 -1.06 2.71
C ARG A 39 6.21 -2.46 3.26
N TYR A 40 7.45 -2.90 3.21
CA TYR A 40 7.91 -4.16 3.76
C TYR A 40 8.90 -3.91 4.90
N LEU A 41 9.28 -4.97 5.62
CA LEU A 41 10.24 -4.87 6.73
C LEU A 41 11.69 -4.69 6.26
N GLY A 42 11.97 -5.03 5.00
CA GLY A 42 13.32 -5.00 4.43
C GLY A 42 14.17 -6.19 4.86
N ILE A 43 13.54 -7.31 5.18
CA ILE A 43 14.21 -8.54 5.60
C ILE A 43 14.60 -9.35 4.36
N PRO A 44 15.76 -10.01 4.34
CA PRO A 44 16.16 -10.85 3.22
C PRO A 44 15.10 -11.90 2.87
N GLY A 45 14.80 -12.04 1.58
CA GLY A 45 13.84 -13.02 1.06
C GLY A 45 12.41 -12.50 0.89
N GLU A 46 12.07 -11.30 1.35
CA GLU A 46 10.71 -10.73 1.22
C GLU A 46 10.23 -10.68 -0.24
N GLU A 47 11.08 -10.23 -1.17
CA GLU A 47 10.71 -10.10 -2.59
C GLU A 47 10.27 -11.44 -3.20
N GLY A 48 10.93 -12.54 -2.82
CA GLY A 48 10.58 -13.89 -3.31
C GLY A 48 9.31 -14.45 -2.71
N LEU A 49 8.81 -13.89 -1.60
CA LEU A 49 7.61 -14.34 -0.89
C LEU A 49 6.34 -13.58 -1.32
N VAL A 50 6.46 -12.48 -2.04
CA VAL A 50 5.28 -11.75 -2.53
C VAL A 50 4.47 -12.65 -3.47
N GLY A 51 3.23 -12.97 -3.09
CA GLY A 51 2.38 -13.95 -3.76
C GLY A 51 2.61 -15.41 -3.32
N HIS A 52 3.62 -15.67 -2.48
CA HIS A 52 3.96 -16.98 -1.92
C HIS A 52 3.88 -17.00 -0.38
N GLY A 53 2.85 -16.36 0.18
CA GLY A 53 2.64 -16.24 1.61
C GLY A 53 3.00 -14.86 2.19
N LEU A 54 3.35 -13.88 1.36
CA LEU A 54 3.51 -12.48 1.74
C LEU A 54 2.65 -11.59 0.84
N THR A 55 1.83 -10.73 1.44
CA THR A 55 0.93 -9.81 0.74
C THR A 55 0.71 -8.53 1.54
N ALA A 56 0.21 -7.48 0.88
CA ALA A 56 -0.19 -6.22 1.50
C ALA A 56 -1.68 -5.91 1.26
N CYS A 57 -2.49 -6.94 0.91
CA CYS A 57 -3.92 -6.75 0.63
C CYS A 57 -4.76 -7.88 1.24
N ALA A 58 -5.30 -7.67 2.43
CA ALA A 58 -6.15 -8.66 3.08
C ALA A 58 -7.45 -8.93 2.30
N THR A 59 -8.05 -7.90 1.68
CA THR A 59 -9.27 -8.05 0.89
C THR A 59 -9.06 -8.80 -0.42
N CYS A 60 -7.84 -8.73 -0.99
CA CYS A 60 -7.48 -9.45 -2.21
C CYS A 60 -7.25 -10.93 -1.93
N ASP A 61 -6.46 -11.24 -0.91
CA ASP A 61 -5.84 -12.55 -0.75
C ASP A 61 -6.36 -13.35 0.45
N GLY A 62 -7.06 -12.70 1.40
CA GLY A 62 -7.50 -13.35 2.63
C GLY A 62 -8.36 -14.61 2.42
N ALA A 63 -9.13 -14.64 1.33
CA ALA A 63 -9.98 -15.79 1.01
C ALA A 63 -9.19 -17.07 0.60
N PHE A 64 -7.92 -16.95 0.23
CA PHE A 64 -7.05 -18.09 -0.10
C PHE A 64 -6.51 -18.81 1.15
N TYR A 65 -6.54 -18.16 2.32
CA TYR A 65 -5.98 -18.67 3.57
C TYR A 65 -7.08 -19.12 4.55
N ARG A 66 -8.01 -19.97 4.05
CA ARG A 66 -9.11 -20.51 4.88
C ARG A 66 -8.61 -21.56 5.84
N ASP A 67 -9.11 -21.47 7.09
CA ASP A 67 -8.88 -22.44 8.17
C ASP A 67 -7.40 -22.67 8.52
N VAL A 68 -6.53 -21.77 8.09
CA VAL A 68 -5.10 -21.77 8.44
C VAL A 68 -4.73 -20.53 9.27
N PRO A 69 -3.65 -20.60 10.08
CA PRO A 69 -3.16 -19.43 10.82
C PRO A 69 -2.46 -18.44 9.88
N VAL A 70 -2.73 -17.16 10.10
CA VAL A 70 -2.08 -16.05 9.39
C VAL A 70 -1.58 -15.00 10.37
N CYS A 71 -0.72 -14.09 9.93
CA CYS A 71 -0.38 -12.92 10.73
C CYS A 71 -0.55 -11.62 9.96
N VAL A 72 -0.79 -10.55 10.71
CA VAL A 72 -0.84 -9.17 10.23
C VAL A 72 0.26 -8.39 10.93
N VAL A 73 1.10 -7.70 10.18
CA VAL A 73 2.16 -6.85 10.74
C VAL A 73 1.69 -5.41 10.70
N GLY A 74 1.56 -4.80 11.87
CA GLY A 74 1.13 -3.41 11.99
C GLY A 74 0.50 -3.11 13.34
N GLY A 75 -0.07 -1.91 13.49
CA GLY A 75 -0.71 -1.52 14.76
C GLY A 75 -1.51 -0.22 14.65
N GLY A 76 -1.78 0.25 13.44
CA GLY A 76 -2.72 1.34 13.14
C GLY A 76 -4.09 0.81 12.77
N ASP A 77 -5.03 1.72 12.42
CA ASP A 77 -6.39 1.36 12.04
C ASP A 77 -6.42 0.35 10.89
N SER A 78 -5.61 0.53 9.84
CA SER A 78 -5.54 -0.43 8.72
C SER A 78 -5.15 -1.84 9.18
N ALA A 79 -4.19 -1.98 10.09
CA ALA A 79 -3.81 -3.29 10.61
C ALA A 79 -4.94 -3.96 11.41
N CYS A 80 -5.69 -3.17 12.18
CA CYS A 80 -6.86 -3.63 12.91
C CYS A 80 -7.99 -4.05 11.96
N GLU A 81 -8.28 -3.25 10.93
CA GLU A 81 -9.29 -3.56 9.91
C GLU A 81 -8.94 -4.84 9.15
N GLU A 82 -7.70 -5.00 8.72
CA GLU A 82 -7.23 -6.19 8.02
C GLU A 82 -7.28 -7.43 8.93
N ALA A 83 -6.82 -7.32 10.19
CA ALA A 83 -6.90 -8.41 11.15
C ALA A 83 -8.36 -8.85 11.38
N MET A 84 -9.28 -7.90 11.58
CA MET A 84 -10.71 -8.16 11.73
C MET A 84 -11.30 -8.81 10.48
N PHE A 85 -10.93 -8.33 9.29
CA PHE A 85 -11.40 -8.91 8.03
C PHE A 85 -10.97 -10.38 7.88
N LEU A 86 -9.72 -10.67 8.18
CA LEU A 86 -9.14 -12.01 8.07
C LEU A 86 -9.77 -13.04 9.01
N THR A 87 -10.37 -12.62 10.15
CA THR A 87 -11.07 -13.56 11.04
C THR A 87 -12.23 -14.29 10.37
N ARG A 88 -12.73 -13.78 9.24
CA ARG A 88 -13.79 -14.44 8.42
C ARG A 88 -13.30 -15.70 7.72
N PHE A 89 -12.00 -15.83 7.52
CA PHE A 89 -11.39 -16.90 6.75
C PHE A 89 -10.41 -17.72 7.59
N ALA A 90 -9.45 -17.06 8.21
CA ALA A 90 -8.37 -17.71 8.96
C ALA A 90 -8.86 -18.41 10.21
N SER A 91 -8.15 -19.47 10.61
CA SER A 91 -8.38 -20.13 11.90
C SER A 91 -7.92 -19.27 13.08
N ARG A 92 -6.81 -18.54 12.88
CA ARG A 92 -6.23 -17.58 13.84
C ARG A 92 -5.57 -16.45 13.10
N VAL A 93 -5.58 -15.25 13.67
CA VAL A 93 -4.89 -14.05 13.16
C VAL A 93 -3.94 -13.56 14.24
N TYR A 94 -2.65 -13.66 14.03
CA TYR A 94 -1.64 -13.09 14.92
C TYR A 94 -1.38 -11.65 14.51
N LEU A 95 -1.61 -10.68 15.42
CA LEU A 95 -1.35 -9.26 15.17
C LEU A 95 0.02 -8.90 15.75
N ILE A 96 1.04 -8.85 14.87
CA ILE A 96 2.42 -8.59 15.25
C ILE A 96 2.64 -7.08 15.33
N HIS A 97 2.98 -6.59 16.52
CA HIS A 97 3.21 -5.18 16.76
C HIS A 97 4.45 -4.94 17.61
N ARG A 98 5.30 -3.99 17.14
CA ARG A 98 6.58 -3.65 17.79
C ARG A 98 6.46 -2.84 19.08
N ARG A 99 5.25 -2.55 19.56
CA ARG A 99 4.98 -1.85 20.82
C ARG A 99 4.03 -2.68 21.68
N ASP A 100 3.82 -2.25 22.89
CA ASP A 100 2.89 -2.85 23.86
C ASP A 100 1.44 -2.38 23.70
N THR A 101 1.20 -1.39 22.81
CA THR A 101 -0.12 -0.79 22.57
C THR A 101 -0.32 -0.46 21.10
N LEU A 102 -1.54 -0.62 20.60
CA LEU A 102 -1.92 -0.23 19.24
C LEU A 102 -1.94 1.30 19.10
N ARG A 103 -1.65 1.79 17.89
CA ARG A 103 -1.80 3.20 17.50
C ARG A 103 -3.15 3.48 16.85
N ALA A 104 -3.95 2.45 16.66
CA ALA A 104 -5.30 2.55 16.12
C ALA A 104 -6.19 3.41 17.01
N SER A 105 -7.29 3.92 16.45
CA SER A 105 -8.34 4.57 17.23
C SER A 105 -8.82 3.64 18.35
N LYS A 106 -9.22 4.23 19.49
CA LYS A 106 -9.62 3.47 20.67
C LYS A 106 -10.71 2.42 20.35
N ILE A 107 -11.69 2.81 19.54
CA ILE A 107 -12.80 1.92 19.14
C ILE A 107 -12.27 0.74 18.31
N MET A 108 -11.37 0.98 17.35
CA MET A 108 -10.80 -0.08 16.52
C MET A 108 -9.90 -1.01 17.34
N ALA A 109 -9.07 -0.46 18.21
CA ALA A 109 -8.23 -1.24 19.11
C ALA A 109 -9.07 -2.16 20.04
N GLU A 110 -10.11 -1.62 20.68
CA GLU A 110 -11.00 -2.40 21.56
C GLU A 110 -11.71 -3.53 20.79
N ARG A 111 -12.24 -3.25 19.59
CA ARG A 111 -12.89 -4.27 18.75
C ARG A 111 -11.92 -5.37 18.33
N THR A 112 -10.71 -4.98 17.92
CA THR A 112 -9.69 -5.94 17.50
C THR A 112 -9.25 -6.85 18.65
N LEU A 113 -8.95 -6.27 19.81
CA LEU A 113 -8.49 -7.01 20.98
C LEU A 113 -9.57 -7.85 21.64
N SER A 114 -10.86 -7.54 21.44
CA SER A 114 -11.98 -8.35 21.94
C SER A 114 -12.35 -9.54 21.03
N ASN A 115 -11.73 -9.65 19.86
CA ASN A 115 -12.03 -10.75 18.93
C ASN A 115 -11.27 -12.03 19.32
N GLU A 116 -11.97 -13.12 19.57
CA GLU A 116 -11.42 -14.39 20.02
C GLU A 116 -10.43 -15.06 19.05
N LYS A 117 -10.46 -14.68 17.77
CA LYS A 117 -9.54 -15.19 16.75
C LYS A 117 -8.27 -14.34 16.59
N ILE A 118 -8.18 -13.16 17.22
CA ILE A 118 -7.03 -12.25 17.10
C ILE A 118 -6.14 -12.37 18.32
N PHE A 119 -4.87 -12.69 18.08
CA PHE A 119 -3.85 -12.89 19.09
C PHE A 119 -2.77 -11.82 18.94
N PRO A 120 -2.73 -10.78 19.79
CA PRO A 120 -1.70 -9.76 19.72
C PRO A 120 -0.34 -10.33 20.17
N MET A 121 0.68 -10.09 19.34
CA MET A 121 2.09 -10.37 19.61
C MET A 121 2.78 -9.02 19.85
N TRP A 122 2.82 -8.60 21.11
CA TRP A 122 3.38 -7.33 21.52
C TRP A 122 4.90 -7.33 21.49
N ASN A 123 5.49 -6.14 21.40
CA ASN A 123 6.93 -5.93 21.41
C ASN A 123 7.68 -6.84 20.43
N SER A 124 7.02 -7.24 19.35
CA SER A 124 7.53 -8.26 18.45
C SER A 124 7.69 -7.73 17.03
N THR A 125 8.72 -8.23 16.35
CA THR A 125 8.95 -8.01 14.92
C THR A 125 9.35 -9.32 14.26
N ILE A 126 9.08 -9.45 12.96
CA ILE A 126 9.60 -10.57 12.16
C ILE A 126 11.06 -10.28 11.83
N VAL A 127 11.93 -11.26 11.98
CA VAL A 127 13.36 -11.18 11.66
C VAL A 127 13.80 -12.12 10.55
N SER A 128 13.02 -13.17 10.28
CA SER A 128 13.24 -14.04 9.11
C SER A 128 11.98 -14.83 8.76
N TYR A 129 11.98 -15.37 7.54
CA TYR A 129 10.92 -16.21 6.99
C TYR A 129 11.42 -17.63 6.81
N LYS A 130 10.55 -18.61 7.02
CA LYS A 130 10.79 -20.01 6.67
C LYS A 130 9.83 -20.42 5.57
N THR A 131 10.34 -21.14 4.59
CA THR A 131 9.59 -21.65 3.46
C THR A 131 9.64 -23.17 3.40
N ASP A 132 8.62 -23.76 2.84
CA ASP A 132 8.61 -25.17 2.47
C ASP A 132 9.48 -25.43 1.22
N ASP A 133 9.55 -26.70 0.80
CA ASP A 133 10.31 -27.13 -0.39
C ASP A 133 9.80 -26.53 -1.71
N LYS A 134 8.62 -25.90 -1.71
CA LYS A 134 8.01 -25.25 -2.87
C LYS A 134 8.22 -23.73 -2.88
N GLY A 135 8.85 -23.20 -1.83
CA GLY A 135 9.05 -21.77 -1.64
C GLY A 135 7.85 -21.04 -1.04
N GLU A 136 6.81 -21.75 -0.58
CA GLU A 136 5.66 -21.17 0.11
C GLU A 136 5.97 -20.91 1.59
N LEU A 137 5.42 -19.85 2.16
CA LEU A 137 5.63 -19.50 3.56
C LEU A 137 5.09 -20.61 4.49
N GLU A 138 5.91 -21.05 5.43
CA GLU A 138 5.58 -22.05 6.43
C GLU A 138 5.56 -21.49 7.86
N ALA A 139 6.50 -20.60 8.17
CA ALA A 139 6.60 -19.95 9.47
C ALA A 139 7.34 -18.61 9.36
N VAL A 140 7.19 -17.77 10.38
CA VAL A 140 8.02 -16.59 10.61
C VAL A 140 8.80 -16.74 11.90
N MET A 141 10.00 -16.18 11.96
CA MET A 141 10.76 -16.02 13.19
C MET A 141 10.43 -14.66 13.79
N LEU A 142 9.78 -14.65 14.94
CA LEU A 142 9.53 -13.43 15.72
C LEU A 142 10.68 -13.17 16.67
N LYS A 143 11.04 -11.92 16.82
CA LYS A 143 11.94 -11.43 17.85
C LYS A 143 11.19 -10.52 18.80
N ASP A 144 11.22 -10.84 20.08
CA ASP A 144 10.86 -9.89 21.13
C ASP A 144 11.93 -8.80 21.21
N ILE A 145 11.53 -7.55 21.01
CA ILE A 145 12.47 -6.41 20.96
C ILE A 145 12.87 -5.88 22.35
N VAL A 146 12.22 -6.37 23.42
CA VAL A 146 12.53 -6.04 24.82
C VAL A 146 13.47 -7.07 25.42
N GLU A 147 13.06 -8.34 25.35
CA GLU A 147 13.83 -9.46 25.93
C GLU A 147 14.91 -10.00 25.00
N GLY A 148 14.74 -9.81 23.69
CA GLY A 148 15.68 -10.27 22.66
C GLY A 148 15.46 -11.72 22.22
N ASP A 149 14.52 -12.44 22.81
CA ASP A 149 14.22 -13.83 22.50
C ASP A 149 13.60 -14.00 21.12
N GLU A 150 13.94 -15.10 20.46
CA GLU A 150 13.39 -15.44 19.15
C GLU A 150 12.48 -16.67 19.27
N THR A 151 11.31 -16.58 18.63
CA THR A 151 10.29 -17.65 18.67
C THR A 151 9.77 -17.90 17.26
N GLU A 152 9.71 -19.17 16.86
CA GLU A 152 9.09 -19.57 15.61
C GLU A 152 7.57 -19.54 15.73
N LEU A 153 6.91 -18.86 14.78
CA LEU A 153 5.46 -18.79 14.68
C LEU A 153 5.02 -19.43 13.36
N PRO A 154 4.41 -20.63 13.38
CA PRO A 154 3.86 -21.26 12.19
C PRO A 154 2.66 -20.46 11.65
N VAL A 155 2.78 -19.91 10.44
CA VAL A 155 1.72 -19.19 9.73
C VAL A 155 1.87 -19.41 8.23
N LYS A 156 0.76 -19.35 7.51
CA LYS A 156 0.73 -19.58 6.05
C LYS A 156 0.71 -18.29 5.24
N CYS A 157 0.47 -17.14 5.89
CA CYS A 157 0.55 -15.84 5.23
C CYS A 157 0.88 -14.73 6.23
N VAL A 158 1.68 -13.78 5.75
CA VAL A 158 1.96 -12.49 6.39
C VAL A 158 1.27 -11.40 5.58
N PHE A 159 0.38 -10.65 6.22
CA PHE A 159 -0.26 -9.46 5.68
C PHE A 159 0.48 -8.21 6.19
N MET A 160 1.09 -7.46 5.28
CA MET A 160 1.84 -6.25 5.61
C MET A 160 0.92 -5.04 5.69
N ALA A 161 0.56 -4.64 6.90
CA ALA A 161 -0.30 -3.49 7.19
C ALA A 161 0.51 -2.33 7.83
N ILE A 162 1.72 -2.07 7.32
CA ILE A 162 2.62 -1.01 7.81
C ILE A 162 2.63 0.23 6.90
N GLY A 163 1.68 0.29 5.98
CA GLY A 163 1.42 1.43 5.11
C GLY A 163 1.96 1.26 3.69
N HIS A 164 1.72 2.30 2.89
CA HIS A 164 2.14 2.40 1.50
C HIS A 164 2.93 3.69 1.28
N THR A 165 3.64 3.75 0.19
CA THR A 165 4.34 4.96 -0.27
C THR A 165 3.88 5.26 -1.68
N PRO A 166 3.14 6.37 -1.90
CA PRO A 166 2.73 6.78 -3.24
C PRO A 166 3.93 7.10 -4.13
N ASN A 167 3.86 6.66 -5.39
CA ASN A 167 4.96 6.82 -6.34
C ASN A 167 4.88 8.21 -7.01
N THR A 168 5.31 9.25 -6.31
CA THR A 168 5.18 10.67 -6.70
C THR A 168 6.49 11.44 -6.81
N SER A 169 7.64 10.84 -6.49
CA SER A 169 8.92 11.54 -6.32
C SER A 169 9.39 12.29 -7.57
N PHE A 170 9.02 11.81 -8.77
CA PHE A 170 9.40 12.40 -10.06
C PHE A 170 8.62 13.66 -10.43
N LEU A 171 7.57 14.03 -9.69
CA LEU A 171 6.70 15.18 -9.99
C LEU A 171 7.20 16.51 -9.40
N GLY A 172 8.21 16.48 -8.51
CA GLY A 172 8.68 17.71 -7.84
C GLY A 172 7.53 18.46 -7.17
N ASP A 173 7.45 19.77 -7.43
CA ASP A 173 6.44 20.67 -6.84
C ASP A 173 5.20 20.87 -7.76
N LEU A 174 5.01 20.05 -8.78
CA LEU A 174 3.85 20.15 -9.68
C LEU A 174 2.53 19.78 -9.02
N VAL A 175 2.56 19.04 -7.91
CA VAL A 175 1.36 18.57 -7.21
C VAL A 175 1.46 18.85 -5.72
N ASP A 176 0.31 19.11 -5.10
CA ASP A 176 0.18 19.07 -3.65
C ASP A 176 0.08 17.63 -3.19
N ARG A 177 0.61 17.35 -2.00
CA ARG A 177 0.58 16.03 -1.36
C ARG A 177 0.06 16.16 0.06
N ASP A 178 -0.65 15.14 0.49
CA ASP A 178 -0.98 15.00 1.91
C ASP A 178 0.25 14.57 2.74
N ASP A 179 0.07 14.48 4.06
CA ASP A 179 1.14 14.08 5.00
C ASP A 179 1.69 12.66 4.74
N ALA A 180 0.95 11.81 4.03
CA ALA A 180 1.35 10.46 3.64
C ALA A 180 1.99 10.40 2.24
N GLY A 181 1.98 11.53 1.49
CA GLY A 181 2.58 11.67 0.17
C GLY A 181 1.63 11.41 -1.01
N TYR A 182 0.33 11.17 -0.75
CA TYR A 182 -0.67 11.00 -1.80
C TYR A 182 -0.97 12.32 -2.51
N ILE A 183 -1.19 12.27 -3.82
CA ILE A 183 -1.53 13.46 -4.60
C ILE A 183 -2.90 13.98 -4.18
N ILE A 184 -2.96 15.26 -3.80
CA ILE A 184 -4.20 15.95 -3.53
C ILE A 184 -4.83 16.38 -4.87
N ARG A 185 -6.09 15.99 -5.07
CA ARG A 185 -6.89 16.33 -6.24
C ARG A 185 -7.92 17.39 -5.88
N GLU A 186 -8.43 18.10 -6.87
CA GLU A 186 -9.59 18.97 -6.70
C GLU A 186 -10.82 18.15 -6.27
N THR A 187 -11.68 18.74 -5.45
CA THR A 187 -12.85 18.05 -4.89
C THR A 187 -13.76 17.52 -5.99
N GLY A 188 -13.95 16.21 -6.02
CA GLY A 188 -14.83 15.54 -6.99
C GLY A 188 -14.24 15.37 -8.39
N MET A 189 -12.98 15.80 -8.63
CA MET A 189 -12.30 15.74 -9.91
C MET A 189 -11.03 14.88 -9.84
N MET A 190 -10.47 14.55 -11.01
CA MET A 190 -9.14 13.93 -11.11
C MET A 190 -8.04 14.97 -11.35
N ALA A 191 -8.41 16.21 -11.59
CA ALA A 191 -7.51 17.34 -11.74
C ALA A 191 -6.69 17.61 -10.48
N THR A 192 -5.45 18.05 -10.67
CA THR A 192 -4.57 18.54 -9.60
C THR A 192 -4.50 20.07 -9.67
N ARG A 193 -3.76 20.71 -8.74
CA ARG A 193 -3.53 22.15 -8.78
C ARG A 193 -2.86 22.64 -10.08
N THR A 194 -2.17 21.75 -10.80
CA THR A 194 -1.47 22.09 -12.04
C THR A 194 -2.37 21.82 -13.24
N PRO A 195 -2.80 22.85 -14.00
CA PRO A 195 -3.65 22.67 -15.16
C PRO A 195 -3.05 21.69 -16.18
N GLY A 196 -3.85 20.72 -16.62
CA GLY A 196 -3.43 19.66 -17.53
C GLY A 196 -2.77 18.45 -16.87
N LEU A 197 -2.60 18.46 -15.54
CA LEU A 197 -2.08 17.32 -14.79
C LEU A 197 -3.18 16.70 -13.92
N PHE A 198 -3.44 15.42 -14.14
CA PHE A 198 -4.47 14.63 -13.49
C PHE A 198 -3.84 13.47 -12.72
N ALA A 199 -4.52 12.98 -11.67
CA ALA A 199 -4.06 11.84 -10.88
C ALA A 199 -5.18 10.81 -10.68
N ALA A 200 -4.86 9.53 -10.88
CA ALA A 200 -5.81 8.43 -10.78
C ALA A 200 -5.21 7.19 -10.13
N GLY A 201 -6.03 6.43 -9.42
CA GLY A 201 -5.63 5.21 -8.74
C GLY A 201 -4.90 5.47 -7.42
N ASP A 202 -4.17 4.46 -6.96
CA ASP A 202 -3.60 4.42 -5.61
C ASP A 202 -2.62 5.57 -5.32
N VAL A 203 -2.06 6.21 -6.33
CA VAL A 203 -1.21 7.40 -6.15
C VAL A 203 -1.95 8.59 -5.53
N ALA A 204 -3.29 8.60 -5.63
CA ALA A 204 -4.20 9.63 -5.11
C ALA A 204 -5.38 9.06 -4.31
N ASP A 205 -5.33 7.76 -3.96
CA ASP A 205 -6.34 7.06 -3.17
C ASP A 205 -5.71 6.45 -1.90
N PRO A 206 -5.72 7.16 -0.76
CA PRO A 206 -5.21 6.62 0.50
C PRO A 206 -6.15 5.60 1.16
N HIS A 207 -7.39 5.43 0.68
CA HIS A 207 -8.44 4.69 1.37
C HIS A 207 -8.69 3.30 0.81
N TYR A 208 -9.06 3.19 -0.48
CA TYR A 208 -9.54 1.94 -1.05
C TYR A 208 -8.42 1.08 -1.61
N ARG A 209 -7.54 1.65 -2.44
CA ARG A 209 -6.41 0.93 -3.09
C ARG A 209 -6.85 -0.39 -3.73
N GLN A 210 -7.91 -0.31 -4.54
CA GLN A 210 -8.49 -1.45 -5.23
C GLN A 210 -8.44 -1.26 -6.74
N ALA A 211 -8.23 -2.35 -7.48
CA ALA A 211 -8.14 -2.31 -8.93
C ALA A 211 -9.38 -1.68 -9.58
N ILE A 212 -10.58 -1.97 -9.05
CA ILE A 212 -11.83 -1.44 -9.60
C ILE A 212 -11.99 0.07 -9.33
N SER A 213 -11.59 0.57 -8.13
CA SER A 213 -11.60 2.00 -7.85
C SER A 213 -10.59 2.73 -8.72
N SER A 214 -9.40 2.18 -8.87
CA SER A 214 -8.35 2.74 -9.74
C SER A 214 -8.77 2.78 -11.21
N ALA A 215 -9.46 1.75 -11.71
CA ALA A 215 -10.00 1.73 -13.07
C ALA A 215 -11.06 2.82 -13.28
N GLY A 216 -11.97 3.01 -12.30
CA GLY A 216 -12.98 4.08 -12.34
C GLY A 216 -12.35 5.47 -12.34
N MET A 217 -11.34 5.70 -11.48
CA MET A 217 -10.59 6.95 -11.46
C MET A 217 -9.84 7.19 -12.77
N GLY A 218 -9.24 6.15 -13.35
CA GLY A 218 -8.57 6.23 -14.66
C GLY A 218 -9.52 6.63 -15.79
N CYS A 219 -10.73 6.07 -15.81
CA CYS A 219 -11.77 6.48 -16.74
C CYS A 219 -12.13 7.96 -16.58
N SER A 220 -12.36 8.42 -15.35
CA SER A 220 -12.67 9.82 -15.06
C SER A 220 -11.53 10.75 -15.48
N ALA A 221 -10.27 10.40 -15.17
CA ALA A 221 -9.11 11.18 -15.54
C ALA A 221 -8.94 11.30 -17.07
N ALA A 222 -9.23 10.25 -17.81
CA ALA A 222 -9.16 10.28 -19.28
C ALA A 222 -10.18 11.24 -19.88
N ILE A 223 -11.43 11.23 -19.37
CA ILE A 223 -12.50 12.13 -19.81
C ILE A 223 -12.14 13.58 -19.47
N GLU A 224 -11.63 13.84 -18.27
CA GLU A 224 -11.22 15.19 -17.85
C GLU A 224 -10.03 15.71 -18.68
N ALA A 225 -9.05 14.86 -18.98
CA ALA A 225 -7.91 15.20 -19.82
C ALA A 225 -8.35 15.52 -21.27
N GLU A 226 -9.30 14.76 -21.83
CA GLU A 226 -9.87 15.04 -23.15
C GLU A 226 -10.56 16.42 -23.17
N ARG A 227 -11.42 16.71 -22.19
CA ARG A 227 -12.10 18.02 -22.07
C ARG A 227 -11.09 19.16 -21.95
N TYR A 228 -10.08 19.01 -21.12
CA TYR A 228 -9.01 19.98 -20.97
C TYR A 228 -8.31 20.26 -22.32
N LEU A 229 -8.00 19.22 -23.08
CA LEU A 229 -7.35 19.35 -24.38
C LEU A 229 -8.24 20.01 -25.45
N LEU A 230 -9.56 19.88 -25.34
CA LEU A 230 -10.57 20.50 -26.17
C LEU A 230 -10.92 21.94 -25.75
N GLY A 231 -10.47 22.39 -24.57
CA GLY A 231 -10.78 23.70 -24.01
C GLY A 231 -12.22 23.82 -23.46
N LEU A 232 -12.80 22.70 -22.97
CA LEU A 232 -14.16 22.59 -22.44
C LEU A 232 -14.18 22.66 -20.92
#